data_9d415e827f92f61c86f6c26a6263c58b
#
_entry.id   9d415e827f92f61c86f6c26a6263c58b
#
_cell.length_a   1.000
_cell.length_b   1.000
_cell.length_c   1.000
_cell.angle_alpha   90.00
_cell.angle_beta   90.00
_cell.angle_gamma   90.00
#
_symmetry.space_group_name_H-M   'P 1'
#
loop_
_entity.id
_entity.type
_entity.pdbx_description
1 polymer ?
#
loop_
_entity_poly.entity_id
_entity_poly.type
_entity_poly.pdbx_seq_one_letter_code
_entity_poly.pdbx_strand_id
1 'polypeptide(L)'
;FKITEDLSCRLIGCSKVCCNYLGSAREGQDWAIAKYRYDAIGQRIRLWEFGQVHNKSFHANMLFLFRKAVVYTIDYRNRTCQKNPLHTAFHPSHIPHNASLLSQVILGGSSAPGEGLLVNTWTGDVPETGGKYLATVTEFGCIPVSTLYYTEKSGWVVTNYFNAVKGIEDPEQFFPPPFCTDADTEEEELDFFSHFYHLQKGK
;
A
#
# COMPACT_ATOMS: atom_id res chain seq x y z
N PHE A 1 -1.43 -20.11 -27.74
CA PHE A 1 -2.09 -19.95 -26.42
C PHE A 1 -2.70 -18.55 -26.41
N LYS A 2 -4.02 -18.46 -26.56
CA LYS A 2 -4.76 -17.22 -26.29
C LYS A 2 -4.79 -17.05 -24.78
N ILE A 3 -3.93 -16.19 -24.25
CA ILE A 3 -4.07 -15.70 -22.87
C ILE A 3 -5.39 -14.93 -22.87
N THR A 4 -6.42 -15.50 -22.28
CA THR A 4 -7.62 -14.75 -21.95
C THR A 4 -7.19 -13.76 -20.87
N GLU A 5 -7.01 -12.49 -21.26
CA GLU A 5 -6.74 -11.41 -20.32
C GLU A 5 -7.80 -11.51 -19.22
N ASP A 6 -7.36 -11.82 -18.00
CA ASP A 6 -8.29 -11.87 -16.89
C ASP A 6 -8.73 -10.43 -16.56
N LEU A 7 -9.83 -10.03 -17.18
CA LEU A 7 -10.50 -8.77 -16.94
C LEU A 7 -10.88 -8.58 -15.45
N SER A 8 -10.88 -9.66 -14.66
CA SER A 8 -11.29 -9.60 -13.25
C SER A 8 -10.35 -8.74 -12.41
N CYS A 9 -9.04 -8.80 -12.65
CA CYS A 9 -8.07 -7.94 -11.95
C CYS A 9 -8.16 -6.48 -12.36
N ARG A 10 -8.60 -6.19 -13.58
CA ARG A 10 -8.77 -4.83 -14.08
C ARG A 10 -10.07 -4.17 -13.60
N LEU A 11 -11.15 -4.97 -13.48
CA LEU A 11 -12.49 -4.45 -13.17
C LEU A 11 -12.85 -4.50 -11.69
N ILE A 12 -12.36 -5.52 -10.97
CA ILE A 12 -12.83 -5.79 -9.61
C ILE A 12 -11.85 -5.28 -8.57
N GLY A 13 -10.56 -5.18 -8.88
CA GLY A 13 -9.52 -4.75 -7.94
C GLY A 13 -9.69 -5.37 -6.54
N CYS A 14 -8.70 -5.38 -5.72
CA CYS A 14 -8.87 -5.80 -4.34
C CYS A 14 -9.74 -4.78 -3.59
N SER A 15 -11.05 -5.02 -3.48
CA SER A 15 -11.97 -4.10 -2.81
C SER A 15 -11.72 -4.01 -1.30
N LYS A 16 -11.17 -5.07 -0.70
CA LYS A 16 -10.83 -5.14 0.72
C LYS A 16 -9.65 -6.09 0.90
N VAL A 17 -8.54 -5.59 1.37
CA VAL A 17 -7.36 -6.38 1.69
C VAL A 17 -6.87 -6.04 3.08
N CYS A 18 -6.60 -7.05 3.87
CA CYS A 18 -5.85 -6.96 5.10
C CYS A 18 -4.51 -7.66 4.87
N CYS A 19 -3.42 -6.90 4.78
CA CYS A 19 -2.08 -7.46 4.77
C CYS A 19 -1.50 -7.34 6.16
N ASN A 20 -1.08 -8.46 6.74
CA ASN A 20 -0.44 -8.42 8.04
C ASN A 20 0.97 -7.86 7.98
N TYR A 21 1.63 -7.96 6.81
CA TYR A 21 2.96 -7.40 6.62
C TYR A 21 3.11 -6.87 5.20
N LEU A 22 3.64 -5.66 5.13
CA LEU A 22 4.08 -5.00 3.92
C LEU A 22 5.54 -4.65 4.16
N GLY A 23 6.45 -5.23 3.37
CA GLY A 23 7.86 -4.88 3.41
C GLY A 23 8.18 -3.94 2.27
N SER A 24 8.77 -2.80 2.53
CA SER A 24 9.24 -1.85 1.54
C SER A 24 10.73 -1.59 1.73
N ALA A 25 11.47 -1.54 0.64
CA ALA A 25 12.88 -1.21 0.65
C ALA A 25 13.21 -0.29 -0.53
N ARG A 26 14.11 0.66 -0.29
CA ARG A 26 14.63 1.58 -1.27
C ARG A 26 16.16 1.57 -1.22
N GLU A 27 16.79 1.37 -2.39
CA GLU A 27 18.26 1.43 -2.57
C GLU A 27 19.09 0.73 -1.48
N GLY A 28 18.51 -0.28 -0.84
CA GLY A 28 19.18 -1.14 0.14
C GLY A 28 19.46 -0.53 1.51
N GLN A 29 19.14 0.73 1.76
CA GLN A 29 19.39 1.38 3.05
C GLN A 29 18.13 1.71 3.85
N ASP A 30 17.06 2.12 3.15
CA ASP A 30 15.80 2.47 3.78
C ASP A 30 14.84 1.29 3.68
N TRP A 31 14.26 0.89 4.78
CA TRP A 31 13.29 -0.20 4.82
C TRP A 31 12.18 0.05 5.83
N ALA A 32 11.02 -0.50 5.55
CA ALA A 32 9.89 -0.47 6.46
C ALA A 32 9.11 -1.79 6.41
N ILE A 33 8.52 -2.15 7.55
CA ILE A 33 7.55 -3.23 7.67
C ILE A 33 6.28 -2.64 8.26
N ALA A 34 5.15 -2.95 7.63
CA ALA A 34 3.88 -2.40 8.05
C ALA A 34 2.79 -3.47 8.14
N LYS A 35 1.89 -3.29 9.11
CA LYS A 35 0.58 -3.91 9.08
C LYS A 35 -0.37 -2.97 8.34
N TYR A 36 -0.88 -3.43 7.22
CA TYR A 36 -1.64 -2.64 6.27
C TYR A 36 -3.06 -3.17 6.15
N ARG A 37 -4.05 -2.29 6.30
CA ARG A 37 -5.45 -2.58 6.05
C ARG A 37 -6.01 -1.57 5.07
N TYR A 38 -6.65 -2.07 4.05
CA TYR A 38 -7.16 -1.31 2.94
C TYR A 38 -8.64 -1.62 2.71
N ASP A 39 -9.47 -0.57 2.69
CA ASP A 39 -10.90 -0.63 2.39
C ASP A 39 -11.22 0.34 1.25
N ALA A 40 -11.29 -0.18 0.03
CA ALA A 40 -11.60 0.63 -1.15
C ALA A 40 -13.04 1.16 -1.10
N ILE A 41 -13.99 0.38 -0.57
CA ILE A 41 -15.40 0.78 -0.51
C ILE A 41 -15.58 1.93 0.48
N GLY A 42 -14.94 1.84 1.64
CA GLY A 42 -14.93 2.90 2.66
C GLY A 42 -13.97 4.04 2.34
N GLN A 43 -13.09 3.87 1.35
CA GLN A 43 -12.00 4.79 1.01
C GLN A 43 -11.16 5.14 2.24
N ARG A 44 -10.62 4.12 2.88
CA ARG A 44 -9.86 4.27 4.12
C ARG A 44 -8.72 3.27 4.16
N ILE A 45 -7.61 3.72 4.78
CA ILE A 45 -6.40 2.92 4.95
C ILE A 45 -5.97 3.02 6.41
N ARG A 46 -5.60 1.90 6.99
CA ARG A 46 -4.97 1.82 8.30
C ARG A 46 -3.58 1.25 8.17
N LEU A 47 -2.60 1.94 8.74
CA LEU A 47 -1.20 1.59 8.64
C LEU A 47 -0.54 1.62 10.03
N TRP A 48 0.16 0.54 10.40
CA TRP A 48 1.10 0.47 11.51
C TRP A 48 2.44 0.11 10.92
N GLU A 49 3.36 1.03 10.97
CA GLU A 49 4.64 0.91 10.29
C GLU A 49 5.79 1.08 11.28
N PHE A 50 6.85 0.34 11.08
CA PHE A 50 8.14 0.58 11.68
C PHE A 50 9.23 0.31 10.66
N GLY A 51 10.35 0.99 10.80
CA GLY A 51 11.42 0.87 9.83
C GLY A 51 12.62 1.72 10.18
N GLN A 52 13.46 1.88 9.18
CA GLN A 52 14.67 2.68 9.26
C GLN A 52 14.81 3.51 7.99
N VAL A 53 15.08 4.79 8.17
CA VAL A 53 15.36 5.75 7.11
C VAL A 53 16.59 6.57 7.50
N HIS A 54 17.59 6.64 6.62
CA HIS A 54 18.86 7.32 6.89
C HIS A 54 19.48 6.93 8.24
N ASN A 55 19.52 5.64 8.55
CA ASN A 55 20.00 5.06 9.82
C ASN A 55 19.22 5.49 11.07
N LYS A 56 18.04 6.10 10.93
CA LYS A 56 17.15 6.44 12.04
C LYS A 56 15.93 5.55 12.03
N SER A 57 15.67 4.90 13.15
CA SER A 57 14.45 4.11 13.33
C SER A 57 13.22 5.01 13.50
N PHE A 58 12.11 4.62 12.94
CA PHE A 58 10.83 5.29 13.08
C PHE A 58 9.70 4.31 13.37
N HIS A 59 8.63 4.83 13.96
CA HIS A 59 7.35 4.15 14.13
C HIS A 59 6.25 5.10 13.72
N ALA A 60 5.32 4.61 12.90
CA ALA A 60 4.15 5.37 12.49
C ALA A 60 2.88 4.54 12.66
N ASN A 61 1.82 5.18 13.10
CA ASN A 61 0.51 4.58 13.21
C ASN A 61 -0.51 5.56 12.66
N MET A 62 -1.01 5.29 11.47
CA MET A 62 -1.76 6.25 10.69
C MET A 62 -3.11 5.69 10.26
N LEU A 63 -4.12 6.57 10.25
CA LEU A 63 -5.45 6.27 9.75
C LEU A 63 -5.85 7.33 8.72
N PHE A 64 -5.92 6.92 7.47
CA PHE A 64 -6.35 7.75 6.34
C PHE A 64 -7.84 7.55 6.10
N LEU A 65 -8.60 8.63 6.15
CA LEU A 65 -10.03 8.68 5.89
C LEU A 65 -10.31 9.63 4.71
N PHE A 66 -10.15 9.12 3.50
CA PHE A 66 -10.20 9.93 2.27
C PHE A 66 -11.55 10.62 2.07
N ARG A 67 -12.68 9.98 2.40
CA ARG A 67 -14.01 10.61 2.32
C ARG A 67 -14.18 11.79 3.27
N LYS A 68 -13.42 11.80 4.38
CA LYS A 68 -13.43 12.89 5.37
C LYS A 68 -12.31 13.89 5.13
N ALA A 69 -11.45 13.63 4.14
CA ALA A 69 -10.27 14.43 3.82
C ALA A 69 -9.36 14.67 5.05
N VAL A 70 -9.17 13.64 5.88
CA VAL A 70 -8.35 13.72 7.09
C VAL A 70 -7.46 12.49 7.24
N VAL A 71 -6.30 12.70 7.86
CA VAL A 71 -5.38 11.66 8.32
C VAL A 71 -5.11 11.85 9.80
N TYR A 72 -5.12 10.77 10.54
CA TYR A 72 -4.75 10.74 11.96
C TYR A 72 -3.39 10.06 12.12
N THR A 73 -2.47 10.72 12.84
CA THR A 73 -1.24 10.11 13.36
C THR A 73 -1.47 9.81 14.83
N ILE A 74 -1.39 8.54 15.22
CA ILE A 74 -1.87 8.05 16.50
C ILE A 74 -0.69 7.48 17.28
N ASP A 75 -0.45 7.99 18.49
CA ASP A 75 0.50 7.43 19.46
C ASP A 75 -0.26 6.79 20.62
N TYR A 76 -0.36 5.46 20.61
CA TYR A 76 -1.00 4.71 21.68
C TYR A 76 -0.20 4.71 22.98
N ARG A 77 1.13 4.88 22.91
CA ARG A 77 1.99 4.88 24.10
C ARG A 77 1.73 6.11 24.95
N ASN A 78 1.71 7.27 24.30
CA ASN A 78 1.48 8.56 24.95
C ASN A 78 -0.01 8.95 24.96
N ARG A 79 -0.87 8.18 24.28
CA ARG A 79 -2.30 8.49 24.10
C ARG A 79 -2.51 9.87 23.47
N THR A 80 -1.66 10.21 22.53
CA THR A 80 -1.75 11.46 21.74
C THR A 80 -2.17 11.16 20.30
N CYS A 81 -2.79 12.14 19.69
CA CYS A 81 -3.30 12.03 18.33
C CYS A 81 -3.19 13.39 17.64
N GLN A 82 -2.62 13.39 16.45
CA GLN A 82 -2.59 14.55 15.55
C GLN A 82 -3.58 14.28 14.42
N LYS A 83 -4.32 15.30 14.04
CA LYS A 83 -5.28 15.27 12.94
C LYS A 83 -4.87 16.28 11.90
N ASN A 84 -4.60 15.82 10.69
CA ASN A 84 -4.12 16.66 9.60
C ASN A 84 -5.07 16.60 8.41
N PRO A 85 -5.17 17.63 7.59
CA PRO A 85 -5.92 17.59 6.34
C PRO A 85 -5.25 16.62 5.36
N LEU A 86 -6.07 15.92 4.59
CA LEU A 86 -5.63 15.00 3.55
C LEU A 86 -6.13 15.51 2.19
N HIS A 87 -5.23 16.06 1.40
CA HIS A 87 -5.57 16.67 0.10
C HIS A 87 -5.46 15.68 -1.07
N THR A 88 -4.99 14.46 -0.81
CA THR A 88 -4.84 13.43 -1.83
C THR A 88 -6.15 12.71 -2.07
N ALA A 89 -6.52 12.55 -3.33
CA ALA A 89 -7.67 11.71 -3.71
C ALA A 89 -7.38 10.24 -3.43
N PHE A 90 -8.45 9.47 -3.17
CA PHE A 90 -8.33 8.03 -3.04
C PHE A 90 -8.11 7.38 -4.42
N HIS A 91 -7.02 6.66 -4.55
CA HIS A 91 -6.74 5.86 -5.75
C HIS A 91 -6.92 4.38 -5.42
N PRO A 92 -7.93 3.71 -6.01
CA PRO A 92 -8.11 2.28 -5.81
C PRO A 92 -6.90 1.49 -6.29
N SER A 93 -6.45 0.52 -5.48
CA SER A 93 -5.39 -0.40 -5.85
C SER A 93 -5.95 -1.42 -6.85
N HIS A 94 -5.78 -1.17 -8.13
CA HIS A 94 -6.17 -2.05 -9.23
C HIS A 94 -5.12 -2.00 -10.33
N ILE A 95 -5.14 -2.98 -11.21
CA ILE A 95 -4.31 -2.95 -12.41
C ILE A 95 -4.94 -1.94 -13.39
N PRO A 96 -4.23 -0.87 -13.79
CA PRO A 96 -4.74 0.12 -14.72
C PRO A 96 -5.14 -0.49 -16.07
N HIS A 97 -6.15 0.09 -16.73
CA HIS A 97 -6.64 -0.41 -18.01
C HIS A 97 -5.60 -0.38 -19.14
N ASN A 98 -4.64 0.52 -19.06
CA ASN A 98 -3.55 0.65 -20.01
C ASN A 98 -2.31 -0.20 -19.65
N ALA A 99 -2.39 -1.00 -18.58
CA ALA A 99 -1.31 -1.90 -18.20
C ALA A 99 -1.11 -3.01 -19.25
N SER A 100 0.13 -3.37 -19.47
CA SER A 100 0.52 -4.50 -20.33
C SER A 100 0.93 -5.69 -19.47
N LEU A 101 0.45 -6.88 -19.83
CA LEU A 101 0.89 -8.13 -19.19
C LEU A 101 2.33 -8.40 -19.61
N LEU A 102 3.23 -8.37 -18.64
CA LEU A 102 4.66 -8.64 -18.86
C LEU A 102 4.95 -10.14 -18.81
N SER A 103 4.41 -10.83 -17.80
CA SER A 103 4.64 -12.27 -17.61
C SER A 103 3.54 -12.92 -16.79
N GLN A 104 3.35 -14.22 -17.04
CA GLN A 104 2.58 -15.12 -16.18
C GLN A 104 3.51 -16.28 -15.80
N VAL A 105 3.74 -16.45 -14.51
CA VAL A 105 4.69 -17.45 -13.98
C VAL A 105 4.17 -18.08 -12.69
N ILE A 106 4.78 -19.18 -12.32
CA ILE A 106 4.56 -19.79 -11.02
C ILE A 106 5.63 -19.27 -10.06
N LEU A 107 5.19 -18.61 -9.01
CA LEU A 107 6.05 -18.21 -7.91
C LEU A 107 6.20 -19.40 -6.96
N GLY A 108 7.42 -19.90 -6.79
CA GLY A 108 7.72 -21.11 -6.04
C GLY A 108 8.01 -22.32 -6.94
N GLY A 109 7.67 -23.51 -6.48
CA GLY A 109 7.88 -24.75 -7.23
C GLY A 109 6.76 -25.01 -8.23
N SER A 110 7.10 -25.63 -9.37
CA SER A 110 6.12 -26.07 -10.37
C SER A 110 6.13 -27.60 -10.56
N SER A 111 6.83 -28.33 -9.68
CA SER A 111 7.03 -29.77 -9.79
C SER A 111 5.80 -30.55 -9.35
N ALA A 112 5.02 -30.02 -8.42
CA ALA A 112 3.80 -30.68 -7.94
C ALA A 112 2.70 -29.63 -7.62
N PRO A 113 1.42 -30.03 -7.64
CA PRO A 113 0.31 -29.18 -7.23
C PRO A 113 0.49 -28.67 -5.80
N GLY A 114 0.29 -27.35 -5.61
CA GLY A 114 0.38 -26.71 -4.30
C GLY A 114 1.79 -26.23 -3.91
N GLU A 115 2.81 -26.50 -4.70
CA GLU A 115 4.18 -26.01 -4.45
C GLU A 115 4.40 -24.57 -4.89
N GLY A 116 3.51 -24.02 -5.71
CA GLY A 116 3.66 -22.67 -6.23
C GLY A 116 2.34 -21.96 -6.44
N LEU A 117 2.45 -20.65 -6.65
CA LEU A 117 1.35 -19.73 -6.84
C LEU A 117 1.44 -19.13 -8.25
N LEU A 118 0.39 -19.29 -9.05
CA LEU A 118 0.32 -18.67 -10.38
C LEU A 118 0.08 -17.16 -10.22
N VAL A 119 0.98 -16.38 -10.79
CA VAL A 119 0.96 -14.93 -10.69
C VAL A 119 1.12 -14.27 -12.06
N ASN A 120 0.52 -13.09 -12.19
CA ASN A 120 0.66 -12.19 -13.34
C ASN A 120 1.42 -10.96 -12.93
N THR A 121 2.41 -10.58 -13.74
CA THR A 121 3.13 -9.32 -13.59
C THR A 121 2.70 -8.37 -14.69
N TRP A 122 2.19 -7.23 -14.27
CA TRP A 122 1.73 -6.14 -15.13
C TRP A 122 2.69 -4.98 -15.07
N THR A 123 2.82 -4.25 -16.18
CA THR A 123 3.68 -3.06 -16.27
C THR A 123 2.96 -1.91 -16.95
N GLY A 124 3.36 -0.71 -16.62
CA GLY A 124 2.85 0.51 -17.24
C GLY A 124 3.60 1.74 -16.77
N ASP A 125 3.24 2.87 -17.35
CA ASP A 125 3.77 4.17 -16.99
C ASP A 125 2.77 4.91 -16.08
N VAL A 126 3.29 5.78 -15.21
CA VAL A 126 2.51 6.69 -14.37
C VAL A 126 2.74 8.11 -14.86
N PRO A 127 1.87 8.64 -15.72
CA PRO A 127 2.09 9.92 -16.38
C PRO A 127 2.28 11.10 -15.44
N GLU A 128 1.59 11.08 -14.27
CA GLU A 128 1.63 12.17 -13.29
C GLU A 128 3.02 12.35 -12.67
N THR A 129 3.81 11.29 -12.61
CA THR A 129 5.14 11.30 -11.96
C THR A 129 6.29 10.98 -12.91
N GLY A 130 5.99 10.70 -14.17
CA GLY A 130 6.99 10.18 -15.13
C GLY A 130 7.54 8.80 -14.72
N GLY A 131 6.86 8.13 -13.79
CA GLY A 131 7.30 6.88 -13.20
C GLY A 131 6.90 5.66 -14.01
N LYS A 132 7.47 4.53 -13.62
CA LYS A 132 7.13 3.20 -14.14
C LYS A 132 6.80 2.28 -12.99
N TYR A 133 5.90 1.33 -13.24
CA TYR A 133 5.57 0.31 -12.24
C TYR A 133 5.60 -1.09 -12.83
N LEU A 134 5.85 -2.05 -11.93
CA LEU A 134 5.56 -3.45 -12.13
C LEU A 134 4.69 -3.90 -10.96
N ALA A 135 3.54 -4.50 -11.26
CA ALA A 135 2.63 -5.00 -10.25
C ALA A 135 2.41 -6.50 -10.46
N THR A 136 2.79 -7.30 -9.49
CA THR A 136 2.58 -8.74 -9.49
C THR A 136 1.40 -9.08 -8.59
N VAL A 137 0.42 -9.75 -9.15
CA VAL A 137 -0.81 -10.18 -8.46
C VAL A 137 -1.05 -11.66 -8.72
N THR A 138 -1.78 -12.33 -7.83
CA THR A 138 -2.21 -13.71 -8.08
C THR A 138 -3.16 -13.76 -9.27
N GLU A 139 -3.06 -14.80 -10.10
CA GLU A 139 -4.00 -15.06 -11.20
C GLU A 139 -5.44 -15.13 -10.68
N PHE A 140 -5.64 -15.86 -9.60
CA PHE A 140 -6.95 -15.98 -8.97
C PHE A 140 -7.07 -15.07 -7.77
N GLY A 141 -8.07 -14.18 -7.79
CA GLY A 141 -8.40 -13.28 -6.70
C GLY A 141 -7.66 -11.96 -6.68
N CYS A 142 -6.69 -11.72 -7.58
CA CYS A 142 -5.96 -10.46 -7.74
C CYS A 142 -5.32 -9.97 -6.43
N ILE A 143 -4.86 -10.93 -5.61
CA ILE A 143 -4.18 -10.60 -4.35
C ILE A 143 -2.80 -10.03 -4.68
N PRO A 144 -2.42 -8.87 -4.16
CA PRO A 144 -1.12 -8.30 -4.42
C PRO A 144 -0.01 -9.18 -3.82
N VAL A 145 1.05 -9.39 -4.60
CA VAL A 145 2.25 -10.13 -4.22
C VAL A 145 3.42 -9.18 -4.06
N SER A 146 3.68 -8.38 -5.08
CA SER A 146 4.70 -7.33 -5.03
C SER A 146 4.39 -6.19 -5.97
N THR A 147 4.91 -5.02 -5.65
CA THR A 147 4.95 -3.87 -6.55
C THR A 147 6.35 -3.28 -6.56
N LEU A 148 6.82 -2.94 -7.74
CA LEU A 148 8.01 -2.14 -7.96
C LEU A 148 7.56 -0.84 -8.58
N TYR A 149 8.01 0.26 -8.03
CA TYR A 149 7.69 1.59 -8.51
C TYR A 149 8.97 2.39 -8.68
N TYR A 150 9.11 3.02 -9.82
CA TYR A 150 10.27 3.85 -10.14
C TYR A 150 9.84 5.27 -10.44
N THR A 151 10.55 6.23 -9.88
CA THR A 151 10.54 7.62 -10.32
C THR A 151 11.96 8.15 -10.37
N GLU A 152 12.22 9.15 -11.20
CA GLU A 152 13.54 9.81 -11.24
C GLU A 152 13.93 10.40 -9.87
N LYS A 153 12.94 10.87 -9.11
CA LYS A 153 13.14 11.49 -7.80
C LYS A 153 13.40 10.49 -6.68
N SER A 154 12.77 9.32 -6.75
CA SER A 154 12.77 8.35 -5.64
C SER A 154 13.62 7.11 -5.91
N GLY A 155 14.06 6.87 -7.17
CA GLY A 155 14.63 5.61 -7.56
C GLY A 155 13.60 4.47 -7.50
N TRP A 156 14.05 3.24 -7.34
CA TRP A 156 13.20 2.07 -7.20
C TRP A 156 12.69 1.91 -5.78
N VAL A 157 11.38 1.76 -5.63
CA VAL A 157 10.72 1.34 -4.39
C VAL A 157 10.12 -0.04 -4.62
N VAL A 158 10.51 -1.00 -3.80
CA VAL A 158 10.02 -2.39 -3.85
C VAL A 158 9.12 -2.62 -2.66
N THR A 159 7.89 -3.04 -2.92
CA THR A 159 6.91 -3.39 -1.88
C THR A 159 6.49 -4.83 -2.05
N ASN A 160 6.60 -5.63 -1.00
CA ASN A 160 6.14 -7.01 -0.97
C ASN A 160 4.97 -7.14 0.01
N TYR A 161 3.98 -7.96 -0.34
CA TYR A 161 2.77 -8.18 0.45
C TYR A 161 2.78 -9.60 1.01
N PHE A 162 2.60 -9.71 2.33
CA PHE A 162 2.63 -10.99 3.01
C PHE A 162 1.33 -11.19 3.81
N ASN A 163 0.89 -12.44 3.93
CA ASN A 163 -0.30 -12.81 4.70
C ASN A 163 -1.54 -11.97 4.33
N ALA A 164 -1.73 -11.77 3.02
CA ALA A 164 -2.87 -11.03 2.52
C ALA A 164 -4.16 -11.82 2.75
N VAL A 165 -5.13 -11.21 3.40
CA VAL A 165 -6.46 -11.79 3.64
C VAL A 165 -7.50 -10.93 2.93
N LYS A 166 -8.40 -11.57 2.21
CA LYS A 166 -9.54 -10.91 1.58
C LYS A 166 -10.63 -10.64 2.62
N GLY A 167 -10.99 -9.37 2.80
CA GLY A 167 -12.00 -8.94 3.77
C GLY A 167 -11.43 -8.07 4.87
N ILE A 168 -12.31 -7.55 5.69
CA ILE A 168 -11.98 -6.77 6.89
C ILE A 168 -12.48 -7.57 8.09
N GLU A 169 -11.54 -8.09 8.88
CA GLU A 169 -11.86 -8.87 10.09
C GLU A 169 -12.44 -7.99 11.19
N ASP A 170 -11.90 -6.79 11.33
CA ASP A 170 -12.26 -5.85 12.38
C ASP A 170 -12.46 -4.44 11.81
N PRO A 171 -13.71 -4.05 11.56
CA PRO A 171 -14.05 -2.72 11.04
C PRO A 171 -13.74 -1.58 12.01
N GLU A 172 -13.65 -1.82 13.32
CA GLU A 172 -13.40 -0.79 14.32
C GLU A 172 -12.00 -0.18 14.17
N GLN A 173 -11.09 -0.88 13.55
CA GLN A 173 -9.74 -0.37 13.30
C GLN A 173 -9.67 0.79 12.31
N PHE A 174 -10.76 1.07 11.61
CA PHE A 174 -10.91 2.24 10.75
C PHE A 174 -11.59 3.43 11.45
N PHE A 175 -11.71 3.38 12.76
CA PHE A 175 -12.16 4.52 13.56
C PHE A 175 -11.00 5.07 14.39
N PRO A 176 -10.92 6.40 14.55
CA PRO A 176 -9.95 7.00 15.44
C PRO A 176 -10.26 6.59 16.89
N PRO A 177 -9.24 6.33 17.71
CA PRO A 177 -9.43 6.06 19.13
C PRO A 177 -10.15 7.21 19.85
N PRO A 178 -10.85 6.94 20.98
CA PRO A 178 -11.57 7.99 21.72
C PRO A 178 -10.72 9.18 22.12
N PHE A 179 -9.42 8.99 22.38
CA PHE A 179 -8.52 10.09 22.73
C PHE A 179 -8.11 10.99 21.54
N CYS A 180 -8.55 10.64 20.32
CA CYS A 180 -8.38 11.46 19.12
C CYS A 180 -9.56 12.41 18.88
N THR A 181 -10.60 12.40 19.73
CA THR A 181 -11.83 13.18 19.49
C THR A 181 -11.55 14.68 19.52
N ASP A 182 -10.65 15.11 20.39
CA ASP A 182 -10.29 16.52 20.62
C ASP A 182 -8.93 16.87 20.00
N ALA A 183 -8.47 16.07 19.03
CA ALA A 183 -7.19 16.32 18.38
C ALA A 183 -7.24 17.63 17.60
N ASP A 184 -6.32 18.54 17.91
CA ASP A 184 -6.12 19.76 17.17
C ASP A 184 -5.77 19.46 15.70
N THR A 185 -6.29 20.27 14.80
CA THR A 185 -5.95 20.16 13.39
C THR A 185 -4.65 20.94 13.16
N GLU A 186 -3.58 20.25 12.85
CA GLU A 186 -2.32 20.87 12.44
C GLU A 186 -2.38 21.16 10.93
N GLU A 187 -1.77 22.27 10.50
CA GLU A 187 -1.77 22.68 9.08
C GLU A 187 -0.74 21.91 8.22
N GLU A 188 -0.07 20.94 8.79
CA GLU A 188 0.94 20.17 8.06
C GLU A 188 0.24 19.18 7.11
N GLU A 189 0.41 19.40 5.81
CA GLU A 189 -0.13 18.54 4.76
C GLU A 189 0.58 17.17 4.79
N LEU A 190 -0.15 16.13 5.09
CA LEU A 190 0.31 14.75 4.99
C LEU A 190 -0.41 14.06 3.83
N ASP A 191 0.34 13.76 2.78
CA ASP A 191 -0.10 12.94 1.66
C ASP A 191 0.28 11.48 1.91
N PHE A 192 -0.60 10.53 1.54
CA PHE A 192 -0.34 9.10 1.69
C PHE A 192 0.96 8.67 1.02
N PHE A 193 1.22 9.16 -0.18
CA PHE A 193 2.48 8.87 -0.88
C PHE A 193 3.65 9.65 -0.31
N SER A 194 3.45 10.89 0.12
CA SER A 194 4.50 11.68 0.75
C SER A 194 4.89 11.11 2.11
N HIS A 195 3.98 10.42 2.83
CA HIS A 195 4.39 9.73 4.04
C HIS A 195 5.46 8.66 3.74
N PHE A 196 5.28 7.85 2.72
CA PHE A 196 6.32 6.94 2.24
C PHE A 196 7.55 7.68 1.69
N TYR A 197 7.41 8.94 1.26
CA TYR A 197 8.49 9.78 0.71
C TYR A 197 9.03 10.81 1.72
N HIS A 198 8.25 11.30 2.69
CA HIS A 198 8.68 12.27 3.71
C HIS A 198 9.59 11.68 4.79
N LEU A 199 9.52 10.39 5.02
CA LEU A 199 10.54 9.68 5.77
C LEU A 199 11.95 9.87 5.15
N GLN A 200 12.01 10.45 3.95
CA GLN A 200 13.22 10.71 3.17
C GLN A 200 13.71 12.17 3.25
N LYS A 201 12.92 13.10 3.77
CA LYS A 201 13.30 14.50 4.00
C LYS A 201 13.66 14.77 5.46
N GLY A 202 14.37 13.87 6.11
CA GLY A 202 15.09 14.23 7.32
C GLY A 202 16.14 15.28 6.97
N LYS A 203 15.96 16.49 7.49
CA LYS A 203 16.92 17.58 7.43
C LYS A 203 18.28 17.15 7.98
#